data_62134915cb832c30fc9509daac03bb8b
#
_entry.id   62134915cb832c30fc9509daac03bb8b
#
_cell.length_a   1.000
_cell.length_b   1.000
_cell.length_c   1.000
_cell.angle_alpha   90.00
_cell.angle_beta   90.00
_cell.angle_gamma   90.00
#
_symmetry.space_group_name_H-M   'P 1'
#
loop_
_entity.id
_entity.type
_entity.pdbx_description
1 polymer ?
#
loop_
_entity_poly.entity_id
_entity_poly.type
_entity_poly.pdbx_seq_one_letter_code
_entity_poly.pdbx_strand_id
1 'polypeptide(L)'
;MKYTEKLSPSTKKTILSLSWRDIKSPTAGGAEVQTHEMLRGMDMSRYRIIHLAAQYENLADDEVIDGVNYIRKGTVFSVILYAFGYYKRNRENIDFVVDQCNTHRFFTPFWVKRKKRIFYIHQLTREIWDINLKPPISTIGKLMETPLLRIYRKDYTIALSNSTKKDLLDIGFVDSRVKIIPIAMKIKPWKKDEFLPKEEQPTFTYVGRYVIYKGIDAAVEAIG
;
A
#
# COMPACT_ATOMS: atom_id res chain seq x y z
N MET A 1 5.64 15.69 -13.33
CA MET A 1 4.89 15.05 -14.46
C MET A 1 3.42 15.24 -14.19
N LYS A 2 2.69 15.90 -15.06
CA LYS A 2 1.29 16.27 -14.78
C LYS A 2 0.32 15.15 -15.15
N TYR A 3 -0.74 14.99 -14.36
CA TYR A 3 -1.80 14.00 -14.62
C TYR A 3 -2.37 14.09 -16.05
N THR A 4 -2.55 15.29 -16.58
CA THR A 4 -3.14 15.54 -17.90
C THR A 4 -2.21 15.26 -19.07
N GLU A 5 -0.91 15.18 -18.83
CA GLU A 5 0.10 14.97 -19.86
C GLU A 5 0.15 13.51 -20.30
N LYS A 6 0.32 13.28 -21.60
CA LYS A 6 0.61 11.95 -22.13
C LYS A 6 2.08 11.62 -21.83
N LEU A 7 2.33 10.42 -21.33
CA LEU A 7 3.70 9.94 -21.09
C LEU A 7 4.47 9.90 -22.41
N SER A 8 5.65 10.52 -22.43
CA SER A 8 6.59 10.35 -23.53
C SER A 8 7.14 8.92 -23.54
N PRO A 9 7.44 8.36 -24.72
CA PRO A 9 8.22 7.14 -24.83
C PRO A 9 9.49 7.23 -23.98
N SER A 10 9.91 6.11 -23.42
CA SER A 10 11.10 6.06 -22.57
C SER A 10 11.83 4.75 -22.84
N THR A 11 13.16 4.79 -22.80
CA THR A 11 14.00 3.58 -22.79
C THR A 11 13.87 2.80 -21.48
N LYS A 12 13.45 3.48 -20.40
CA LYS A 12 13.18 2.86 -19.10
C LYS A 12 11.80 2.22 -19.08
N LYS A 13 11.66 1.09 -18.40
CA LYS A 13 10.36 0.49 -18.15
C LYS A 13 9.58 1.33 -17.15
N THR A 14 8.31 1.60 -17.46
CA THR A 14 7.44 2.43 -16.63
C THR A 14 6.58 1.56 -15.73
N ILE A 15 6.65 1.82 -14.42
CA ILE A 15 5.83 1.21 -13.38
C ILE A 15 4.83 2.25 -12.89
N LEU A 16 3.54 1.93 -12.98
CA LEU A 16 2.45 2.71 -12.37
C LEU A 16 2.02 2.01 -11.08
N SER A 17 2.36 2.60 -9.95
CA SER A 17 1.93 2.17 -8.63
C SER A 17 0.67 2.91 -8.23
N LEU A 18 -0.35 2.19 -7.78
CA LEU A 18 -1.66 2.73 -7.41
C LEU A 18 -1.91 2.52 -5.93
N SER A 19 -2.19 3.58 -5.21
CA SER A 19 -2.61 3.55 -3.82
C SER A 19 -3.62 4.66 -3.54
N TRP A 20 -4.42 4.53 -2.51
CA TRP A 20 -5.35 5.59 -2.12
C TRP A 20 -4.70 6.64 -1.22
N ARG A 21 -3.50 6.36 -0.71
CA ARG A 21 -2.66 7.29 0.07
C ARG A 21 -1.22 7.20 -0.38
N ASP A 22 -0.47 8.24 -0.13
CA ASP A 22 0.97 8.29 -0.31
C ASP A 22 1.71 8.68 0.98
N ILE A 23 3.03 8.81 0.89
CA ILE A 23 3.90 9.11 2.02
C ILE A 23 3.61 10.47 2.69
N LYS A 24 3.03 11.43 1.97
CA LYS A 24 2.66 12.77 2.48
C LYS A 24 1.20 12.88 2.91
N SER A 25 0.40 11.84 2.71
CA SER A 25 -1.00 11.85 3.14
C SER A 25 -1.13 12.11 4.63
N PRO A 26 -2.10 12.92 5.11
CA PRO A 26 -2.23 13.29 6.53
C PRO A 26 -2.33 12.10 7.48
N THR A 27 -2.86 10.98 6.99
CA THR A 27 -3.00 9.73 7.74
C THR A 27 -2.03 8.65 7.27
N ALA A 28 -0.90 9.04 6.65
CA ALA A 28 0.14 8.09 6.25
C ALA A 28 0.63 7.26 7.46
N GLY A 29 0.93 6.01 7.20
CA GLY A 29 1.41 5.07 8.20
C GLY A 29 2.46 4.12 7.62
N GLY A 30 2.64 2.97 8.27
CA GLY A 30 3.64 1.99 7.87
C GLY A 30 3.51 1.50 6.42
N ALA A 31 2.29 1.37 5.91
CA ALA A 31 2.05 0.92 4.54
C ALA A 31 2.57 1.93 3.50
N GLU A 32 2.33 3.22 3.74
CA GLU A 32 2.74 4.31 2.84
C GLU A 32 4.27 4.50 2.89
N VAL A 33 4.86 4.46 4.10
CA VAL A 33 6.32 4.50 4.29
C VAL A 33 6.99 3.34 3.56
N GLN A 34 6.51 2.11 3.77
CA GLN A 34 7.05 0.92 3.12
C GLN A 34 6.92 0.97 1.60
N THR A 35 5.76 1.43 1.11
CA THR A 35 5.56 1.62 -0.34
C THR A 35 6.60 2.58 -0.91
N HIS A 36 6.80 3.71 -0.24
CA HIS A 36 7.80 4.69 -0.68
C HIS A 36 9.21 4.11 -0.66
N GLU A 37 9.61 3.43 0.43
CA GLU A 37 10.92 2.79 0.54
C GLU A 37 11.15 1.75 -0.58
N MET A 38 10.14 0.94 -0.87
CA MET A 38 10.19 -0.03 -1.97
C MET A 38 10.35 0.67 -3.33
N LEU A 39 9.58 1.71 -3.60
CA LEU A 39 9.60 2.40 -4.88
C LEU A 39 10.91 3.17 -5.08
N ARG A 40 11.38 3.93 -4.08
CA ARG A 40 12.63 4.67 -4.18
C ARG A 40 13.88 3.78 -4.22
N GLY A 41 13.79 2.56 -3.68
CA GLY A 41 14.85 1.56 -3.72
C GLY A 41 15.03 0.88 -5.08
N MET A 42 14.13 1.10 -6.03
CA MET A 42 14.26 0.55 -7.37
C MET A 42 15.34 1.26 -8.17
N ASP A 43 15.97 0.53 -9.10
CA ASP A 43 16.98 1.10 -10.00
C ASP A 43 16.36 2.12 -10.97
N MET A 44 16.50 3.40 -10.64
CA MET A 44 15.97 4.51 -11.44
C MET A 44 16.67 4.66 -12.80
N SER A 45 17.78 3.99 -13.06
CA SER A 45 18.37 3.94 -14.40
C SER A 45 17.56 3.07 -15.34
N ARG A 46 16.89 2.03 -14.83
CA ARG A 46 16.09 1.05 -15.57
C ARG A 46 14.60 1.31 -15.53
N TYR A 47 14.11 1.95 -14.46
CA TYR A 47 12.69 2.15 -14.21
C TYR A 47 12.31 3.63 -14.10
N ARG A 48 11.19 3.96 -14.70
CA ARG A 48 10.45 5.20 -14.44
C ARG A 48 9.26 4.86 -13.55
N ILE A 49 9.22 5.44 -12.35
CA ILE A 49 8.22 5.11 -11.35
C ILE A 49 7.25 6.26 -11.20
N ILE A 50 5.97 5.94 -11.31
CA ILE A 50 4.85 6.85 -11.12
C ILE A 50 3.98 6.25 -10.02
N HIS A 51 3.73 7.02 -8.97
CA HIS A 51 2.81 6.66 -7.90
C HIS A 51 1.59 7.56 -7.98
N LEU A 52 0.42 6.97 -8.25
CA LEU A 52 -0.84 7.70 -8.32
C LEU A 52 -1.66 7.43 -7.06
N ALA A 53 -2.02 8.50 -6.36
CA ALA A 53 -2.77 8.48 -5.12
C ALA A 53 -3.92 9.50 -5.11
N ALA A 54 -4.78 9.43 -4.08
CA ALA A 54 -5.80 10.44 -3.88
C ALA A 54 -5.16 11.79 -3.50
N GLN A 55 -5.86 12.87 -3.86
CA GLN A 55 -5.50 14.23 -3.48
C GLN A 55 -5.95 14.52 -2.06
N TYR A 56 -5.09 15.15 -1.30
CA TYR A 56 -5.38 15.69 0.03
C TYR A 56 -5.09 17.18 0.07
N GLU A 57 -5.80 17.89 0.91
CA GLU A 57 -5.64 19.33 1.10
C GLU A 57 -4.18 19.69 1.40
N ASN A 58 -3.72 20.81 0.84
CA ASN A 58 -2.36 21.33 0.97
C ASN A 58 -1.23 20.47 0.36
N LEU A 59 -1.55 19.46 -0.43
CA LEU A 59 -0.54 18.71 -1.19
C LEU A 59 -0.53 19.14 -2.66
N ALA A 60 0.66 19.19 -3.25
CA ALA A 60 0.81 19.45 -4.68
C ALA A 60 0.18 18.30 -5.50
N ASP A 61 -0.45 18.64 -6.61
CA ASP A 61 -1.06 17.67 -7.54
C ASP A 61 -0.03 16.69 -8.12
N ASP A 62 1.18 17.18 -8.37
CA ASP A 62 2.31 16.40 -8.87
C ASP A 62 3.61 16.85 -8.20
N GLU A 63 4.43 15.87 -7.84
CA GLU A 63 5.67 16.08 -7.10
C GLU A 63 6.66 14.94 -7.38
N VAL A 64 7.94 15.22 -7.30
CA VAL A 64 9.00 14.20 -7.31
C VAL A 64 9.58 14.09 -5.91
N ILE A 65 9.52 12.90 -5.33
CA ILE A 65 10.09 12.61 -4.01
C ILE A 65 11.03 11.42 -4.19
N ASP A 66 12.31 11.59 -3.86
CA ASP A 66 13.34 10.54 -3.97
C ASP A 66 13.34 9.80 -5.32
N GLY A 67 13.14 10.53 -6.43
CA GLY A 67 13.11 9.98 -7.79
C GLY A 67 11.79 9.35 -8.23
N VAL A 68 10.82 9.20 -7.32
CA VAL A 68 9.47 8.71 -7.61
C VAL A 68 8.57 9.88 -8.00
N ASN A 69 7.86 9.76 -9.14
CA ASN A 69 6.89 10.77 -9.57
C ASN A 69 5.54 10.50 -8.89
N TYR A 70 5.13 11.36 -7.99
CA TYR A 70 3.83 11.32 -7.34
C TYR A 70 2.82 12.13 -8.15
N ILE A 71 1.66 11.54 -8.40
CA ILE A 71 0.50 12.19 -9.02
C ILE A 71 -0.68 12.01 -8.08
N ARG A 72 -1.29 13.11 -7.66
CA ARG A 72 -2.44 13.11 -6.73
C ARG A 72 -3.68 13.63 -7.45
N LYS A 73 -4.76 12.83 -7.46
CA LYS A 73 -6.02 13.24 -8.08
C LYS A 73 -7.22 12.57 -7.42
N GLY A 74 -8.27 13.36 -7.31
CA GLY A 74 -9.56 12.90 -6.80
C GLY A 74 -9.55 12.62 -5.30
N THR A 75 -10.65 12.09 -4.82
CA THR A 75 -10.84 11.64 -3.43
C THR A 75 -10.44 10.18 -3.29
N VAL A 76 -10.46 9.66 -2.06
CA VAL A 76 -10.24 8.25 -1.74
C VAL A 76 -11.06 7.30 -2.62
N PHE A 77 -12.29 7.68 -3.01
CA PHE A 77 -13.15 6.86 -3.86
C PHE A 77 -12.94 7.12 -5.35
N SER A 78 -12.85 8.39 -5.74
CA SER A 78 -12.74 8.75 -7.16
C SER A 78 -11.35 8.52 -7.75
N VAL A 79 -10.30 8.36 -6.94
CA VAL A 79 -8.95 8.04 -7.39
C VAL A 79 -8.90 6.79 -8.29
N ILE A 80 -9.80 5.82 -8.08
CA ILE A 80 -9.92 4.62 -8.92
C ILE A 80 -10.25 5.01 -10.37
N LEU A 81 -11.18 5.95 -10.57
CA LEU A 81 -11.56 6.44 -11.90
C LEU A 81 -10.44 7.23 -12.54
N TYR A 82 -9.72 8.04 -11.74
CA TYR A 82 -8.55 8.78 -12.21
C TYR A 82 -7.41 7.84 -12.63
N ALA A 83 -7.18 6.77 -11.86
CA ALA A 83 -6.18 5.76 -12.19
C ALA A 83 -6.52 5.03 -13.50
N PHE A 84 -7.78 4.63 -13.68
CA PHE A 84 -8.27 4.05 -14.93
C PHE A 84 -8.07 5.00 -16.12
N GLY A 85 -8.48 6.26 -16.00
CA GLY A 85 -8.34 7.28 -17.05
C GLY A 85 -6.86 7.55 -17.39
N TYR A 86 -6.00 7.62 -16.38
CA TYR A 86 -4.55 7.79 -16.56
C TYR A 86 -3.94 6.59 -17.30
N TYR A 87 -4.24 5.37 -16.87
CA TYR A 87 -3.77 4.16 -17.54
C TYR A 87 -4.28 4.06 -18.98
N LYS A 88 -5.57 4.28 -19.22
CA LYS A 88 -6.16 4.21 -20.57
C LYS A 88 -5.45 5.15 -21.54
N ARG A 89 -5.09 6.35 -21.10
CA ARG A 89 -4.40 7.37 -21.89
C ARG A 89 -2.93 7.01 -22.16
N ASN A 90 -2.29 6.29 -21.21
CA ASN A 90 -0.85 6.03 -21.21
C ASN A 90 -0.46 4.55 -21.35
N ARG A 91 -1.41 3.65 -21.64
CA ARG A 91 -1.25 2.18 -21.58
C ARG A 91 -0.10 1.63 -22.43
N GLU A 92 0.27 2.33 -23.51
CA GLU A 92 1.35 1.93 -24.40
C GLU A 92 2.72 2.18 -23.80
N ASN A 93 2.82 3.22 -22.95
CA ASN A 93 4.03 3.65 -22.27
C ASN A 93 4.11 3.17 -20.81
N ILE A 94 3.19 2.30 -20.36
CA ILE A 94 3.19 1.67 -19.03
C ILE A 94 3.43 0.18 -19.20
N ASP A 95 4.54 -0.31 -18.61
CA ASP A 95 4.93 -1.72 -18.67
C ASP A 95 4.26 -2.53 -17.58
N PHE A 96 4.21 -2.00 -16.34
CA PHE A 96 3.65 -2.68 -15.18
C PHE A 96 2.73 -1.75 -14.39
N VAL A 97 1.68 -2.35 -13.82
CA VAL A 97 0.76 -1.68 -12.89
C VAL A 97 0.77 -2.46 -11.58
N VAL A 98 1.11 -1.79 -10.49
CA VAL A 98 1.04 -2.33 -9.13
C VAL A 98 -0.24 -1.82 -8.48
N ASP A 99 -1.20 -2.72 -8.26
CA ASP A 99 -2.46 -2.46 -7.58
C ASP A 99 -2.26 -2.74 -6.08
N GLN A 100 -2.15 -1.69 -5.28
CA GLN A 100 -1.94 -1.84 -3.85
C GLN A 100 -3.27 -1.94 -3.11
N CYS A 101 -3.38 -2.97 -2.29
CA CYS A 101 -4.52 -3.21 -1.43
C CYS A 101 -4.11 -2.98 0.04
N ASN A 102 -4.48 -1.82 0.54
CA ASN A 102 -4.50 -1.52 1.98
C ASN A 102 -5.94 -1.09 2.32
N THR A 103 -6.87 -2.05 2.42
CA THR A 103 -8.32 -1.91 2.47
C THR A 103 -8.94 -1.57 1.09
N HIS A 104 -8.51 -0.48 0.45
CA HIS A 104 -8.90 -0.10 -0.91
C HIS A 104 -8.08 -0.84 -1.97
N ARG A 105 -8.71 -1.10 -3.13
CA ARG A 105 -8.10 -1.70 -4.33
C ARG A 105 -8.60 -0.97 -5.56
N PHE A 106 -7.85 -1.07 -6.67
CA PHE A 106 -8.12 -0.33 -7.90
C PHE A 106 -8.85 -1.15 -8.96
N PHE A 107 -9.17 -2.41 -8.67
CA PHE A 107 -9.87 -3.32 -9.58
C PHE A 107 -9.20 -3.46 -10.94
N THR A 108 -7.88 -3.44 -10.95
CA THR A 108 -7.06 -3.56 -12.18
C THR A 108 -7.33 -4.81 -13.01
N PRO A 109 -7.84 -5.95 -12.47
CA PRO A 109 -8.26 -7.09 -13.29
C PRO A 109 -9.28 -6.76 -14.39
N PHE A 110 -10.09 -5.72 -14.23
CA PHE A 110 -11.09 -5.32 -15.20
C PHE A 110 -10.56 -4.43 -16.34
N TRP A 111 -9.36 -3.82 -16.19
CA TRP A 111 -8.88 -2.84 -17.15
C TRP A 111 -7.39 -2.89 -17.48
N VAL A 112 -6.59 -3.70 -16.79
CA VAL A 112 -5.18 -3.96 -17.12
C VAL A 112 -5.00 -5.41 -17.55
N LYS A 113 -4.23 -5.65 -18.60
CA LYS A 113 -3.88 -7.02 -19.04
C LYS A 113 -3.10 -7.74 -17.94
N ARG A 114 -3.45 -8.99 -17.62
CA ARG A 114 -2.86 -9.77 -16.53
C ARG A 114 -1.32 -9.78 -16.53
N LYS A 115 -0.69 -9.89 -17.70
CA LYS A 115 0.77 -9.90 -17.85
C LYS A 115 1.47 -8.61 -17.39
N LYS A 116 0.71 -7.51 -17.26
CA LYS A 116 1.21 -6.21 -16.77
C LYS A 116 0.83 -5.93 -15.32
N ARG A 117 0.02 -6.79 -14.67
CA ARG A 117 -0.48 -6.54 -13.31
C ARG A 117 0.38 -7.22 -12.26
N ILE A 118 0.55 -6.50 -11.15
CA ILE A 118 1.09 -7.00 -9.90
C ILE A 118 0.09 -6.56 -8.82
N PHE A 119 -0.41 -7.50 -8.04
CA PHE A 119 -1.24 -7.21 -6.88
C PHE A 119 -0.34 -7.14 -5.65
N TYR A 120 -0.41 -6.06 -4.90
CA TYR A 120 0.38 -5.87 -3.69
C TYR A 120 -0.55 -5.67 -2.51
N ILE A 121 -0.59 -6.65 -1.60
CA ILE A 121 -1.49 -6.62 -0.45
C ILE A 121 -0.70 -6.49 0.86
N HIS A 122 -1.10 -5.50 1.66
CA HIS A 122 -0.50 -5.27 2.98
C HIS A 122 -1.07 -6.24 4.01
N GLN A 123 -2.39 -6.35 4.10
CA GLN A 123 -3.11 -7.25 4.99
C GLN A 123 -4.55 -7.46 4.52
N LEU A 124 -5.20 -8.52 4.99
CA LEU A 124 -6.65 -8.66 4.89
C LEU A 124 -7.29 -7.83 6.01
N THR A 125 -8.43 -7.23 5.75
CA THR A 125 -9.10 -6.33 6.70
C THR A 125 -9.87 -7.11 7.77
N ARG A 126 -10.60 -8.17 7.35
CA ARG A 126 -11.30 -9.11 8.26
C ARG A 126 -12.03 -8.41 9.42
N GLU A 127 -11.63 -8.71 10.67
CA GLU A 127 -12.22 -8.17 11.89
C GLU A 127 -12.06 -6.64 12.03
N ILE A 128 -11.08 -6.05 11.35
CA ILE A 128 -10.86 -4.60 11.36
C ILE A 128 -12.08 -3.85 10.77
N TRP A 129 -12.87 -4.52 9.93
CA TRP A 129 -14.13 -3.93 9.45
C TRP A 129 -15.05 -3.52 10.60
N ASP A 130 -15.24 -4.37 11.60
CA ASP A 130 -16.14 -4.11 12.73
C ASP A 130 -15.58 -3.06 13.68
N ILE A 131 -14.25 -2.97 13.78
CA ILE A 131 -13.59 -1.97 14.63
C ILE A 131 -13.72 -0.56 14.02
N ASN A 132 -13.59 -0.46 12.70
CA ASN A 132 -13.56 0.84 12.01
C ASN A 132 -14.93 1.34 11.57
N LEU A 133 -15.90 0.44 11.35
CA LEU A 133 -17.21 0.77 10.78
C LEU A 133 -18.31 0.04 11.53
N LYS A 134 -19.49 0.68 11.59
CA LYS A 134 -20.69 0.07 12.18
C LYS A 134 -21.50 -0.71 11.13
N PRO A 135 -22.29 -1.72 11.54
CA PRO A 135 -23.28 -2.33 10.66
C PRO A 135 -24.24 -1.26 10.08
N PRO A 136 -24.74 -1.42 8.85
CA PRO A 136 -24.54 -2.58 7.95
C PRO A 136 -23.24 -2.52 7.12
N ILE A 137 -22.48 -1.42 7.14
CA ILE A 137 -21.31 -1.21 6.27
C ILE A 137 -20.19 -2.19 6.59
N SER A 138 -19.89 -2.45 7.86
CA SER A 138 -18.88 -3.43 8.28
C SER A 138 -19.23 -4.84 7.79
N THR A 139 -20.50 -5.24 7.93
CA THR A 139 -20.98 -6.54 7.49
C THR A 139 -20.84 -6.72 5.98
N ILE A 140 -21.24 -5.71 5.20
CA ILE A 140 -21.09 -5.72 3.74
C ILE A 140 -19.61 -5.79 3.37
N GLY A 141 -18.75 -5.00 4.03
CA GLY A 141 -17.30 -5.01 3.82
C GLY A 141 -16.69 -6.39 4.02
N LYS A 142 -17.02 -7.07 5.11
CA LYS A 142 -16.57 -8.44 5.43
C LYS A 142 -17.05 -9.46 4.40
N LEU A 143 -18.34 -9.43 4.04
CA LEU A 143 -18.91 -10.35 3.06
C LEU A 143 -18.30 -10.18 1.66
N MET A 144 -18.02 -8.93 1.28
CA MET A 144 -17.49 -8.63 -0.04
C MET A 144 -15.96 -8.74 -0.13
N GLU A 145 -15.23 -8.74 0.97
CA GLU A 145 -13.76 -8.76 0.96
C GLU A 145 -13.22 -9.97 0.20
N THR A 146 -13.62 -11.17 0.58
CA THR A 146 -13.14 -12.41 -0.05
C THR A 146 -13.52 -12.51 -1.54
N PRO A 147 -14.78 -12.32 -1.97
CA PRO A 147 -15.13 -12.29 -3.38
C PRO A 147 -14.30 -11.29 -4.19
N LEU A 148 -14.10 -10.07 -3.66
CA LEU A 148 -13.35 -9.03 -4.34
C LEU A 148 -11.84 -9.28 -4.37
N LEU A 149 -11.28 -10.00 -3.39
CA LEU A 149 -9.89 -10.44 -3.43
C LEU A 149 -9.70 -11.57 -4.45
N ARG A 150 -10.66 -12.48 -4.58
CA ARG A 150 -10.57 -13.61 -5.51
C ARG A 150 -10.45 -13.20 -6.98
N ILE A 151 -10.82 -11.99 -7.37
CA ILE A 151 -10.61 -11.51 -8.75
C ILE A 151 -9.12 -11.41 -9.12
N TYR A 152 -8.22 -11.25 -8.11
CA TYR A 152 -6.77 -11.17 -8.26
C TYR A 152 -6.06 -12.53 -8.15
N ARG A 153 -6.75 -13.61 -7.80
CA ARG A 153 -6.16 -14.92 -7.42
C ARG A 153 -5.16 -15.51 -8.43
N LYS A 154 -5.23 -15.08 -9.68
CA LYS A 154 -4.33 -15.51 -10.76
C LYS A 154 -3.24 -14.50 -11.11
N ASP A 155 -3.15 -13.38 -10.42
CA ASP A 155 -2.14 -12.35 -10.65
C ASP A 155 -0.86 -12.64 -9.88
N TYR A 156 0.27 -12.11 -10.34
CA TYR A 156 1.46 -12.06 -9.50
C TYR A 156 1.15 -11.19 -8.29
N THR A 157 1.38 -11.74 -7.11
CA THR A 157 0.97 -11.12 -5.85
C THR A 157 2.17 -10.99 -4.93
N ILE A 158 2.33 -9.82 -4.34
CA ILE A 158 3.28 -9.54 -3.27
C ILE A 158 2.51 -9.52 -1.95
N ALA A 159 2.94 -10.36 -1.02
CA ALA A 159 2.49 -10.37 0.37
C ALA A 159 3.65 -9.99 1.30
N LEU A 160 3.35 -9.43 2.45
CA LEU A 160 4.38 -8.95 3.39
C LEU A 160 4.84 -9.98 4.41
N SER A 161 4.05 -11.03 4.61
CA SER A 161 4.30 -12.05 5.64
C SER A 161 3.82 -13.43 5.21
N ASN A 162 4.31 -14.45 5.90
CA ASN A 162 3.83 -15.82 5.74
C ASN A 162 2.35 -15.95 6.12
N SER A 163 1.88 -15.23 7.14
CA SER A 163 0.47 -15.24 7.54
C SER A 163 -0.43 -14.68 6.45
N THR A 164 -0.08 -13.50 5.89
CA THR A 164 -0.83 -12.93 4.77
C THR A 164 -0.82 -13.85 3.56
N LYS A 165 0.32 -14.49 3.24
CA LYS A 165 0.38 -15.47 2.15
C LYS A 165 -0.55 -16.65 2.43
N LYS A 166 -0.54 -17.22 3.64
CA LYS A 166 -1.43 -18.32 4.02
C LYS A 166 -2.89 -17.93 3.83
N ASP A 167 -3.30 -16.78 4.34
CA ASP A 167 -4.66 -16.26 4.18
C ASP A 167 -5.10 -16.13 2.71
N LEU A 168 -4.18 -15.71 1.84
CA LEU A 168 -4.44 -15.63 0.41
C LEU A 168 -4.62 -17.02 -0.22
N LEU A 169 -3.80 -18.00 0.16
CA LEU A 169 -3.93 -19.37 -0.33
C LEU A 169 -5.25 -19.99 0.11
N ASP A 170 -5.68 -19.77 1.35
CA ASP A 170 -6.95 -20.26 1.91
C ASP A 170 -8.17 -19.71 1.12
N ILE A 171 -8.06 -18.53 0.53
CA ILE A 171 -9.11 -17.96 -0.32
C ILE A 171 -8.92 -18.25 -1.82
N GLY A 172 -7.95 -19.10 -2.19
CA GLY A 172 -7.78 -19.65 -3.53
C GLY A 172 -6.78 -18.95 -4.43
N PHE A 173 -5.83 -18.19 -3.88
CA PHE A 173 -4.69 -17.67 -4.65
C PHE A 173 -3.75 -18.80 -5.07
N VAL A 174 -3.09 -18.64 -6.21
CA VAL A 174 -2.15 -19.63 -6.75
C VAL A 174 -0.79 -19.45 -6.06
N ASP A 175 -0.33 -20.46 -5.30
CA ASP A 175 0.90 -20.39 -4.50
C ASP A 175 2.13 -19.94 -5.28
N SER A 176 2.36 -20.50 -6.47
CA SER A 176 3.52 -20.15 -7.31
C SER A 176 3.54 -18.68 -7.75
N ARG A 177 2.42 -17.96 -7.61
CA ARG A 177 2.26 -16.54 -7.96
C ARG A 177 2.31 -15.61 -6.76
N VAL A 178 2.26 -16.12 -5.53
CA VAL A 178 2.37 -15.31 -4.31
C VAL A 178 3.82 -15.32 -3.81
N LYS A 179 4.45 -14.17 -3.85
CA LYS A 179 5.81 -13.97 -3.33
C LYS A 179 5.77 -13.13 -2.07
N ILE A 180 6.56 -13.51 -1.08
CA ILE A 180 6.73 -12.75 0.14
C ILE A 180 7.89 -11.78 -0.07
N ILE A 181 7.61 -10.50 0.10
CA ILE A 181 8.62 -9.45 0.19
C ILE A 181 8.42 -8.80 1.55
N PRO A 182 9.27 -9.13 2.53
CA PRO A 182 9.12 -8.60 3.89
C PRO A 182 9.34 -7.09 3.92
N ILE A 183 8.81 -6.47 4.97
CA ILE A 183 9.01 -5.04 5.21
C ILE A 183 10.51 -4.77 5.38
N ALA A 184 11.07 -3.94 4.50
CA ALA A 184 12.39 -3.40 4.67
C ALA A 184 12.29 -2.09 5.47
N MET A 185 12.94 -2.05 6.62
CA MET A 185 13.07 -0.82 7.39
C MET A 185 14.52 -0.35 7.33
N LYS A 186 14.74 0.92 6.98
CA LYS A 186 16.06 1.53 7.00
C LYS A 186 16.38 2.02 8.43
N ILE A 187 16.36 1.09 9.38
CA ILE A 187 16.79 1.37 10.74
C ILE A 187 18.22 0.86 10.86
N LYS A 188 19.14 1.74 11.22
CA LYS A 188 20.47 1.36 11.66
C LYS A 188 20.34 0.89 13.12
N PRO A 189 20.52 -0.40 13.42
CA PRO A 189 20.46 -0.87 14.80
C PRO A 189 21.53 -0.16 15.63
N TRP A 190 21.17 0.24 16.83
CA TRP A 190 22.17 0.74 17.78
C TRP A 190 23.15 -0.38 18.12
N LYS A 191 24.40 -0.02 18.27
CA LYS A 191 25.40 -0.91 18.83
C LYS A 191 25.19 -1.06 20.33
N LYS A 192 25.70 -2.14 20.90
CA LYS A 192 25.50 -2.46 22.32
C LYS A 192 26.04 -1.38 23.24
N ASP A 193 27.11 -0.72 22.83
CA ASP A 193 27.76 0.40 23.52
C ASP A 193 27.04 1.75 23.39
N GLU A 194 26.09 1.84 22.45
CA GLU A 194 25.24 3.01 22.24
C GLU A 194 23.94 2.94 23.05
N PHE A 195 23.66 1.81 23.73
CA PHE A 195 22.44 1.67 24.54
C PHE A 195 22.50 2.55 25.77
N LEU A 196 21.42 3.32 25.98
CA LEU A 196 21.24 4.06 27.21
C LEU A 196 21.06 3.10 28.40
N PRO A 197 21.44 3.53 29.61
CA PRO A 197 21.11 2.79 30.83
C PRO A 197 19.59 2.51 30.88
N LYS A 198 19.23 1.36 31.43
CA LYS A 198 17.82 1.08 31.69
C LYS A 198 17.33 1.99 32.80
N GLU A 199 16.05 2.37 32.70
CA GLU A 199 15.38 3.09 33.80
C GLU A 199 15.37 2.23 35.05
N GLU A 200 15.48 2.89 36.22
CA GLU A 200 15.44 2.23 37.55
C GLU A 200 14.04 1.61 37.81
N GLN A 201 12.99 2.28 37.34
CA GLN A 201 11.63 1.79 37.43
C GLN A 201 11.25 1.03 36.16
N PRO A 202 10.41 -0.05 36.27
CA PRO A 202 9.86 -0.73 35.12
C PRO A 202 9.16 0.25 34.17
N THR A 203 9.64 0.35 32.93
CA THR A 203 9.13 1.30 31.96
C THR A 203 8.58 0.57 30.75
N PHE A 204 7.32 0.85 30.38
CA PHE A 204 6.66 0.34 29.21
C PHE A 204 6.56 1.45 28.17
N THR A 205 7.12 1.21 26.99
CA THR A 205 7.11 2.19 25.90
C THR A 205 6.17 1.73 24.78
N TYR A 206 5.18 2.57 24.45
CA TYR A 206 4.32 2.36 23.30
C TYR A 206 4.77 3.21 22.12
N VAL A 207 4.98 2.58 20.97
CA VAL A 207 5.29 3.26 19.71
C VAL A 207 4.22 2.93 18.67
N GLY A 208 3.43 3.90 18.27
CA GLY A 208 2.36 3.68 17.28
C GLY A 208 1.33 4.82 17.24
N ARG A 209 0.36 4.68 16.32
CA ARG A 209 -0.77 5.60 16.27
C ARG A 209 -1.78 5.28 17.37
N TYR A 210 -2.35 6.31 17.98
CA TYR A 210 -3.45 6.17 18.95
C TYR A 210 -4.75 5.86 18.20
N VAL A 211 -5.03 4.55 18.01
CA VAL A 211 -6.23 4.06 17.35
C VAL A 211 -6.73 2.81 18.10
N ILE A 212 -8.05 2.66 18.19
CA ILE A 212 -8.74 1.66 19.03
C ILE A 212 -8.17 0.23 18.80
N TYR A 213 -7.98 -0.16 17.53
CA TYR A 213 -7.51 -1.52 17.22
C TYR A 213 -6.05 -1.82 17.62
N LYS A 214 -5.32 -0.85 18.17
CA LYS A 214 -3.97 -1.06 18.73
C LYS A 214 -3.99 -1.46 20.20
N GLY A 215 -5.17 -1.42 20.85
CA GLY A 215 -5.37 -1.95 22.21
C GLY A 215 -4.58 -1.19 23.29
N ILE A 216 -4.36 0.11 23.13
CA ILE A 216 -3.61 0.92 24.11
C ILE A 216 -4.34 0.92 25.45
N ASP A 217 -5.66 1.04 25.41
CA ASP A 217 -6.50 1.04 26.61
C ASP A 217 -6.30 -0.23 27.43
N ALA A 218 -6.35 -1.40 26.76
CA ALA A 218 -6.08 -2.68 27.40
C ALA A 218 -4.64 -2.79 27.93
N ALA A 219 -3.67 -2.19 27.25
CA ALA A 219 -2.28 -2.16 27.72
C ALA A 219 -2.13 -1.30 28.98
N VAL A 220 -2.80 -0.14 29.03
CA VAL A 220 -2.78 0.74 30.22
C VAL A 220 -3.47 0.04 31.41
N GLU A 221 -4.64 -0.57 31.19
CA GLU A 221 -5.35 -1.34 32.25
C GLU A 221 -4.53 -2.52 32.79
N ALA A 222 -3.71 -3.16 31.93
CA ALA A 222 -2.88 -4.28 32.36
C ALA A 222 -1.64 -3.87 33.16
N ILE A 223 -1.25 -2.59 33.12
CA ILE A 223 -0.07 -2.05 33.81
C ILE A 223 -0.47 -1.36 35.13
N GLY A 224 -1.66 -0.80 35.20
CA GLY A 224 -2.21 -0.09 36.39
C GLY A 224 -2.91 -0.98 37.34
#